data_d9bc6dd52e3306e0b3e4306ed549a4e3
#
_entry.id   d9bc6dd52e3306e0b3e4306ed549a4e3
#
_cell.length_a   1.000
_cell.length_b   1.000
_cell.length_c   1.000
_cell.angle_alpha   90.00
_cell.angle_beta   90.00
_cell.angle_gamma   90.00
#
_symmetry.space_group_name_H-M   'P 1'
#
loop_
_entity.id
_entity.type
_entity.pdbx_description
1 polymer ?
#
loop_
_entity_poly.entity_id
_entity_poly.type
_entity_poly.pdbx_seq_one_letter_code
_entity_poly.pdbx_strand_id
1 'polypeptide(L)'
;MIGAKPRRKLCPVRIKSVNTLVSWIRNEVELSIWSGNTFRKGFSSKTMQEHLKRSDLRSFAQLDNKGNLLCYADMVRGKESTGILCRVIVHPKMRRQGLGKAFCKDLLTWAKEEGGYQKIHLNTFGRNTAAMSCYKALGFRPVFVKPKCRKVGGEWQDVVIMSLDLPSFNPAQ
;
A
#
# COMPACT_ATOMS: atom_id res chain seq x y z
N MET A 1 -22.62 6.44 -23.13
CA MET A 1 -22.58 6.51 -21.65
C MET A 1 -21.57 5.47 -21.16
N ILE A 2 -20.38 5.93 -20.73
CA ILE A 2 -19.37 5.04 -20.15
C ILE A 2 -19.82 4.79 -18.71
N GLY A 3 -20.42 3.63 -18.46
CA GLY A 3 -20.86 3.23 -17.13
C GLY A 3 -19.67 3.21 -16.16
N ALA A 4 -19.76 4.03 -15.10
CA ALA A 4 -18.77 4.03 -14.02
C ALA A 4 -18.64 2.60 -13.51
N LYS A 5 -17.43 2.01 -13.58
CA LYS A 5 -17.15 0.70 -12.97
C LYS A 5 -17.56 0.78 -11.50
N PRO A 6 -18.35 -0.19 -10.99
CA PRO A 6 -18.79 -0.15 -9.60
C PRO A 6 -17.56 -0.03 -8.69
N ARG A 7 -17.58 0.96 -7.77
CA ARG A 7 -16.55 1.15 -6.74
C ARG A 7 -16.41 -0.15 -5.96
N ARG A 8 -15.25 -0.75 -6.02
CA ARG A 8 -14.94 -1.93 -5.22
C ARG A 8 -14.75 -1.48 -3.78
N LYS A 9 -15.55 -2.03 -2.87
CA LYS A 9 -15.54 -1.63 -1.46
C LYS A 9 -14.25 -2.06 -0.78
N LEU A 10 -13.65 -1.17 0.01
CA LEU A 10 -12.61 -1.53 0.97
C LEU A 10 -13.20 -2.45 2.02
N CYS A 11 -12.49 -3.50 2.37
CA CYS A 11 -12.89 -4.42 3.42
C CYS A 11 -11.69 -4.82 4.30
N PRO A 12 -11.94 -5.26 5.55
CA PRO A 12 -10.92 -5.86 6.39
C PRO A 12 -10.34 -7.11 5.73
N VAL A 13 -9.06 -7.36 5.99
CA VAL A 13 -8.39 -8.56 5.49
C VAL A 13 -8.89 -9.79 6.21
N ARG A 14 -9.35 -10.78 5.45
CA ARG A 14 -9.83 -12.06 5.99
C ARG A 14 -8.69 -13.07 6.05
N ILE A 15 -8.70 -13.96 7.04
CA ILE A 15 -7.69 -15.02 7.21
C ILE A 15 -7.52 -15.85 5.93
N LYS A 16 -8.62 -16.19 5.25
CA LYS A 16 -8.57 -16.93 3.97
C LYS A 16 -7.80 -16.21 2.86
N SER A 17 -7.71 -14.87 2.91
CA SER A 17 -6.97 -14.07 1.94
C SER A 17 -5.47 -14.03 2.22
N VAL A 18 -5.04 -14.42 3.42
CA VAL A 18 -3.64 -14.37 3.84
C VAL A 18 -2.77 -15.31 3.00
N ASN A 19 -3.23 -16.56 2.79
CA ASN A 19 -2.48 -17.52 1.98
C ASN A 19 -2.32 -17.03 0.53
N THR A 20 -3.36 -16.43 -0.04
CA THR A 20 -3.31 -15.82 -1.38
C THR A 20 -2.31 -14.67 -1.40
N LEU A 21 -2.34 -13.77 -0.41
CA LEU A 21 -1.39 -12.66 -0.31
C LEU A 21 0.05 -13.15 -0.23
N VAL A 22 0.31 -14.14 0.63
CA VAL A 22 1.65 -14.73 0.79
C VAL A 22 2.16 -15.30 -0.52
N SER A 23 1.31 -15.95 -1.30
CA SER A 23 1.69 -16.53 -2.61
C SER A 23 2.06 -15.49 -3.68
N TRP A 24 1.73 -14.21 -3.48
CA TRP A 24 2.09 -13.15 -4.44
C TRP A 24 3.55 -12.70 -4.34
N ILE A 25 4.22 -13.04 -3.26
CA ILE A 25 5.63 -12.70 -3.00
C ILE A 25 6.47 -13.96 -3.25
N ARG A 26 7.29 -13.93 -4.29
CA ARG A 26 7.97 -15.12 -4.80
C ARG A 26 9.38 -15.32 -4.25
N ASN A 27 9.99 -14.26 -3.75
CA ASN A 27 11.37 -14.29 -3.27
C ASN A 27 11.67 -13.14 -2.29
N GLU A 28 12.84 -13.18 -1.67
CA GLU A 28 13.28 -12.18 -0.68
C GLU A 28 13.46 -10.77 -1.25
N VAL A 29 13.81 -10.64 -2.53
CA VAL A 29 13.93 -9.33 -3.18
C VAL A 29 12.56 -8.68 -3.29
N GLU A 30 11.55 -9.40 -3.78
CA GLU A 30 10.17 -8.92 -3.84
C GLU A 30 9.63 -8.60 -2.44
N LEU A 31 9.94 -9.44 -1.45
CA LEU A 31 9.56 -9.22 -0.06
C LEU A 31 10.15 -7.91 0.48
N SER A 32 11.44 -7.68 0.26
CA SER A 32 12.14 -6.47 0.70
C SER A 32 11.59 -5.21 0.02
N ILE A 33 11.27 -5.28 -1.27
CA ILE A 33 10.68 -4.17 -2.01
C ILE A 33 9.29 -3.83 -1.47
N TRP A 34 8.46 -4.84 -1.22
CA TRP A 34 7.07 -4.65 -0.77
C TRP A 34 6.97 -4.27 0.71
N SER A 35 7.67 -4.98 1.58
CA SER A 35 7.47 -4.86 3.03
C SER A 35 8.60 -4.16 3.77
N GLY A 36 9.67 -3.82 3.08
CA GLY A 36 10.87 -3.30 3.71
C GLY A 36 11.47 -4.31 4.69
N ASN A 37 11.59 -3.89 5.94
CA ASN A 37 12.15 -4.73 7.00
C ASN A 37 11.07 -5.42 7.86
N THR A 38 9.80 -5.30 7.51
CA THR A 38 8.68 -5.78 8.34
C THR A 38 8.76 -7.29 8.57
N PHE A 39 9.11 -8.06 7.57
CA PHE A 39 9.16 -9.53 7.63
C PHE A 39 10.58 -10.10 7.53
N ARG A 40 11.57 -9.43 8.13
CA ARG A 40 12.98 -9.88 8.11
C ARG A 40 13.22 -11.28 8.66
N LYS A 41 12.37 -11.76 9.57
CA LYS A 41 12.46 -13.08 10.19
C LYS A 41 11.73 -14.18 9.42
N GLY A 42 11.26 -13.86 8.21
CA GLY A 42 10.52 -14.76 7.34
C GLY A 42 9.09 -14.29 7.08
N PHE A 43 8.59 -14.65 5.90
CA PHE A 43 7.25 -14.32 5.45
C PHE A 43 6.44 -15.59 5.21
N SER A 44 5.37 -15.74 5.96
CA SER A 44 4.48 -16.89 5.93
C SER A 44 3.07 -16.46 6.36
N SER A 45 2.11 -17.34 6.19
CA SER A 45 0.74 -17.09 6.68
C SER A 45 0.71 -16.83 8.18
N LYS A 46 1.56 -17.51 8.96
CA LYS A 46 1.68 -17.29 10.43
C LYS A 46 2.19 -15.88 10.72
N THR A 47 3.32 -15.48 10.13
CA THR A 47 3.90 -14.15 10.38
C THR A 47 3.00 -13.03 9.87
N MET A 48 2.25 -13.26 8.78
CA MET A 48 1.27 -12.31 8.28
C MET A 48 0.07 -12.19 9.23
N GLN A 49 -0.44 -13.29 9.79
CA GLN A 49 -1.51 -13.26 10.79
C GLN A 49 -1.09 -12.52 12.06
N GLU A 50 0.16 -12.73 12.54
CA GLU A 50 0.70 -11.96 13.67
C GLU A 50 0.80 -10.47 13.33
N HIS A 51 1.23 -10.13 12.11
CA HIS A 51 1.26 -8.74 11.65
C HIS A 51 -0.10 -8.07 11.69
N LEU A 52 -1.17 -8.76 11.29
CA LEU A 52 -2.54 -8.24 11.30
C LEU A 52 -3.11 -7.95 12.70
N LYS A 53 -2.49 -8.49 13.76
CA LYS A 53 -2.91 -8.25 15.16
C LYS A 53 -2.37 -6.94 15.76
N ARG A 54 -1.53 -6.22 15.04
CA ARG A 54 -0.95 -4.97 15.53
C ARG A 54 -2.01 -3.91 15.75
N SER A 55 -1.97 -3.25 16.93
CA SER A 55 -2.93 -2.21 17.31
C SER A 55 -2.71 -0.86 16.61
N ASP A 56 -1.49 -0.60 16.12
CA ASP A 56 -1.14 0.61 15.37
C ASP A 56 -1.44 0.52 13.87
N LEU A 57 -2.01 -0.60 13.43
CA LEU A 57 -2.17 -0.97 12.03
C LEU A 57 -3.63 -1.22 11.69
N ARG A 58 -4.06 -0.68 10.56
CA ARG A 58 -5.29 -1.09 9.90
C ARG A 58 -4.99 -1.60 8.50
N SER A 59 -5.35 -2.85 8.24
CA SER A 59 -5.13 -3.52 6.97
C SER A 59 -6.41 -3.56 6.14
N PHE A 60 -6.26 -3.31 4.85
CA PHE A 60 -7.37 -3.23 3.90
C PHE A 60 -7.16 -4.20 2.73
N ALA A 61 -8.26 -4.72 2.26
CA ALA A 61 -8.33 -5.52 1.05
C ALA A 61 -9.39 -4.97 0.08
N GLN A 62 -9.19 -5.24 -1.20
CA GLN A 62 -10.27 -5.25 -2.19
C GLN A 62 -10.43 -6.65 -2.73
N LEU A 63 -11.67 -7.07 -2.91
CA LEU A 63 -12.03 -8.40 -3.43
C LEU A 63 -12.77 -8.24 -4.76
N ASP A 64 -12.73 -9.29 -5.58
CA ASP A 64 -13.62 -9.40 -6.73
C ASP A 64 -15.04 -9.84 -6.29
N ASN A 65 -15.96 -9.95 -7.25
CA ASN A 65 -17.35 -10.37 -6.99
C ASN A 65 -17.46 -11.82 -6.49
N LYS A 66 -16.40 -12.62 -6.65
CA LYS A 66 -16.31 -14.00 -6.15
C LYS A 66 -15.62 -14.08 -4.78
N GLY A 67 -15.18 -12.95 -4.24
CA GLY A 67 -14.49 -12.87 -2.95
C GLY A 67 -13.00 -13.18 -3.02
N ASN A 68 -12.39 -13.19 -4.22
CA ASN A 68 -10.94 -13.35 -4.37
C ASN A 68 -10.22 -12.05 -4.10
N LEU A 69 -9.04 -12.13 -3.46
CA LEU A 69 -8.21 -10.98 -3.14
C LEU A 69 -7.66 -10.35 -4.43
N LEU A 70 -7.84 -9.04 -4.57
CA LEU A 70 -7.32 -8.25 -5.68
C LEU A 70 -6.22 -7.28 -5.25
N CYS A 71 -6.40 -6.63 -4.10
CA CYS A 71 -5.45 -5.66 -3.56
C CYS A 71 -5.33 -5.80 -2.04
N TYR A 72 -4.18 -5.43 -1.53
CA TYR A 72 -3.90 -5.32 -0.11
C TYR A 72 -3.09 -4.05 0.17
N ALA A 73 -3.31 -3.42 1.31
CA ALA A 73 -2.45 -2.38 1.86
C ALA A 73 -2.64 -2.24 3.37
N ASP A 74 -1.66 -1.62 3.99
CA ASP A 74 -1.69 -1.23 5.40
C ASP A 74 -1.69 0.29 5.55
N MET A 75 -2.46 0.76 6.52
CA MET A 75 -2.38 2.10 7.07
C MET A 75 -1.87 2.02 8.51
N VAL A 76 -0.67 2.50 8.75
CA VAL A 76 -0.08 2.54 10.10
C VAL A 76 -0.34 3.92 10.70
N ARG A 77 -0.78 3.95 11.95
CA ARG A 77 -1.00 5.20 12.68
C ARG A 77 0.36 5.83 13.04
N GLY A 78 0.56 7.04 12.58
CA GLY A 78 1.67 7.90 12.95
C GLY A 78 1.30 8.87 14.08
N LYS A 79 2.14 9.87 14.28
CA LYS A 79 1.92 10.97 15.23
C LYS A 79 1.04 12.05 14.59
N GLU A 80 0.40 12.90 15.43
CA GLU A 80 -0.27 14.15 15.00
C GLU A 80 -1.22 13.98 13.81
N SER A 81 -2.16 13.04 13.90
CA SER A 81 -3.12 12.73 12.83
C SER A 81 -2.47 12.36 11.48
N THR A 82 -1.27 11.78 11.53
CA THR A 82 -0.56 11.29 10.34
C THR A 82 -0.79 9.78 10.16
N GLY A 83 -1.11 9.36 8.94
CA GLY A 83 -1.10 7.97 8.53
C GLY A 83 0.12 7.64 7.68
N ILE A 84 0.57 6.38 7.72
CA ILE A 84 1.64 5.88 6.87
C ILE A 84 1.07 4.77 6.00
N LEU A 85 0.92 5.05 4.71
CA LEU A 85 0.47 4.06 3.73
C LEU A 85 1.63 3.12 3.39
N CYS A 86 1.44 1.85 3.66
CA CYS A 86 2.48 0.83 3.52
C CYS A 86 1.98 -0.40 2.77
N ARG A 87 2.91 -1.18 2.25
CA ARG A 87 2.69 -2.54 1.73
C ARG A 87 1.55 -2.64 0.72
N VAL A 88 1.40 -1.61 -0.11
CA VAL A 88 0.44 -1.64 -1.22
C VAL A 88 0.86 -2.72 -2.22
N ILE A 89 -0.04 -3.64 -2.51
CA ILE A 89 0.19 -4.69 -3.51
C ILE A 89 -1.10 -5.01 -4.27
N VAL A 90 -0.96 -5.29 -5.55
CA VAL A 90 -2.03 -5.70 -6.47
C VAL A 90 -1.76 -7.12 -6.93
N HIS A 91 -2.82 -7.91 -7.07
CA HIS A 91 -2.76 -9.27 -7.63
C HIS A 91 -1.89 -9.30 -8.88
N PRO A 92 -0.89 -10.20 -8.98
CA PRO A 92 0.10 -10.18 -10.07
C PRO A 92 -0.49 -10.07 -11.47
N LYS A 93 -1.57 -10.82 -11.76
CA LYS A 93 -2.27 -10.82 -13.07
C LYS A 93 -3.10 -9.55 -13.34
N MET A 94 -3.32 -8.71 -12.33
CA MET A 94 -4.16 -7.50 -12.42
C MET A 94 -3.34 -6.20 -12.38
N ARG A 95 -2.01 -6.31 -12.39
CA ARG A 95 -1.11 -5.17 -12.41
C ARG A 95 -1.19 -4.41 -13.74
N ARG A 96 -0.76 -3.14 -13.75
CA ARG A 96 -0.71 -2.24 -14.93
C ARG A 96 -2.07 -1.98 -15.60
N GLN A 97 -3.17 -2.20 -14.88
CA GLN A 97 -4.56 -1.95 -15.33
C GLN A 97 -5.22 -0.80 -14.55
N GLY A 98 -4.44 0.03 -13.86
CA GLY A 98 -4.95 1.15 -13.06
C GLY A 98 -5.54 0.75 -11.70
N LEU A 99 -5.64 -0.56 -11.39
CA LEU A 99 -6.26 -1.04 -10.16
C LEU A 99 -5.55 -0.53 -8.90
N GLY A 100 -4.21 -0.48 -8.89
CA GLY A 100 -3.44 0.03 -7.76
C GLY A 100 -3.72 1.50 -7.47
N LYS A 101 -3.83 2.35 -8.51
CA LYS A 101 -4.18 3.77 -8.36
C LYS A 101 -5.60 3.92 -7.80
N ALA A 102 -6.56 3.18 -8.34
CA ALA A 102 -7.94 3.20 -7.85
C ALA A 102 -8.03 2.76 -6.38
N PHE A 103 -7.35 1.68 -6.01
CA PHE A 103 -7.28 1.19 -4.63
C PHE A 103 -6.68 2.21 -3.67
N CYS A 104 -5.55 2.82 -4.03
CA CYS A 104 -4.94 3.89 -3.21
C CYS A 104 -5.88 5.10 -3.08
N LYS A 105 -6.61 5.46 -4.14
CA LYS A 105 -7.60 6.53 -4.10
C LYS A 105 -8.72 6.23 -3.09
N ASP A 106 -9.24 5.01 -3.07
CA ASP A 106 -10.24 4.59 -2.11
C ASP A 106 -9.69 4.62 -0.67
N LEU A 107 -8.43 4.20 -0.46
CA LEU A 107 -7.75 4.28 0.85
C LEU A 107 -7.58 5.73 1.33
N LEU A 108 -7.21 6.65 0.45
CA LEU A 108 -7.06 8.06 0.78
C LEU A 108 -8.42 8.71 1.09
N THR A 109 -9.47 8.34 0.36
CA THR A 109 -10.84 8.77 0.65
C THR A 109 -11.26 8.30 2.04
N TRP A 110 -11.06 7.01 2.34
CA TRP A 110 -11.32 6.48 3.68
C TRP A 110 -10.49 7.20 4.75
N ALA A 111 -9.20 7.43 4.50
CA ALA A 111 -8.32 8.10 5.46
C ALA A 111 -8.79 9.52 5.80
N LYS A 112 -9.33 10.23 4.80
CA LYS A 112 -9.87 11.58 4.94
C LYS A 112 -11.22 11.59 5.67
N GLU A 113 -12.14 10.71 5.28
CA GLU A 113 -13.54 10.76 5.70
C GLU A 113 -13.79 10.01 7.02
N GLU A 114 -13.12 8.87 7.22
CA GLU A 114 -13.37 7.97 8.35
C GLU A 114 -12.14 7.75 9.23
N GLY A 115 -10.92 7.84 8.66
CA GLY A 115 -9.68 7.53 9.35
C GLY A 115 -9.20 8.62 10.31
N GLY A 116 -9.71 9.84 10.17
CA GLY A 116 -9.33 10.99 11.00
C GLY A 116 -7.89 11.49 10.75
N TYR A 117 -7.30 11.16 9.60
CA TYR A 117 -5.97 11.62 9.23
C TYR A 117 -6.02 12.98 8.54
N GLN A 118 -5.01 13.80 8.80
CA GLN A 118 -4.79 15.07 8.12
C GLN A 118 -3.70 14.95 7.05
N LYS A 119 -2.76 14.03 7.25
CA LYS A 119 -1.61 13.83 6.37
C LYS A 119 -1.30 12.35 6.19
N ILE A 120 -0.93 11.97 4.99
CA ILE A 120 -0.45 10.62 4.69
C ILE A 120 0.99 10.68 4.20
N HIS A 121 1.85 9.87 4.79
CA HIS A 121 3.19 9.59 4.29
C HIS A 121 3.26 8.19 3.67
N LEU A 122 4.21 8.00 2.79
CA LEU A 122 4.61 6.69 2.30
C LEU A 122 6.11 6.70 1.99
N ASN A 123 6.69 5.50 1.96
CA ASN A 123 8.07 5.28 1.53
C ASN A 123 8.06 4.40 0.28
N THR A 124 8.85 4.77 -0.70
CA THR A 124 9.05 3.97 -1.92
C THR A 124 10.52 4.02 -2.34
N PHE A 125 10.96 3.04 -3.13
CA PHE A 125 12.29 3.10 -3.71
C PHE A 125 12.31 4.06 -4.89
N GLY A 126 13.37 4.85 -5.03
CA GLY A 126 13.53 5.80 -6.14
C GLY A 126 13.49 5.13 -7.52
N ARG A 127 13.95 3.89 -7.62
CA ARG A 127 13.89 3.08 -8.87
C ARG A 127 12.50 2.52 -9.18
N ASN A 128 11.56 2.55 -8.23
CA ASN A 128 10.19 2.08 -8.46
C ASN A 128 9.36 3.16 -9.18
N THR A 129 9.69 3.39 -10.45
CA THR A 129 9.09 4.45 -11.27
C THR A 129 7.57 4.31 -11.40
N ALA A 130 7.06 3.08 -11.46
CA ALA A 130 5.63 2.81 -11.54
C ALA A 130 4.89 3.26 -10.26
N ALA A 131 5.43 2.95 -9.09
CA ALA A 131 4.88 3.40 -7.82
C ALA A 131 4.99 4.92 -7.67
N MET A 132 6.17 5.49 -8.00
CA MET A 132 6.39 6.94 -7.97
C MET A 132 5.38 7.70 -8.84
N SER A 133 5.14 7.24 -10.07
CA SER A 133 4.16 7.84 -10.98
C SER A 133 2.74 7.72 -10.45
N CYS A 134 2.39 6.55 -9.89
CA CYS A 134 1.08 6.32 -9.28
C CYS A 134 0.83 7.30 -8.13
N TYR A 135 1.80 7.43 -7.20
CA TYR A 135 1.65 8.31 -6.03
C TYR A 135 1.64 9.79 -6.42
N LYS A 136 2.49 10.22 -7.35
CA LYS A 136 2.44 11.58 -7.89
C LYS A 136 1.08 11.91 -8.51
N ALA A 137 0.50 10.98 -9.28
CA ALA A 137 -0.82 11.14 -9.87
C ALA A 137 -1.98 11.15 -8.86
N LEU A 138 -1.73 10.78 -7.60
CA LEU A 138 -2.66 10.90 -6.47
C LEU A 138 -2.41 12.16 -5.63
N GLY A 139 -1.43 12.99 -6.00
CA GLY A 139 -1.10 14.24 -5.32
C GLY A 139 0.02 14.14 -4.29
N PHE A 140 0.63 12.97 -4.11
CA PHE A 140 1.81 12.86 -3.25
C PHE A 140 3.01 13.61 -3.84
N ARG A 141 3.76 14.27 -2.97
CA ARG A 141 5.00 14.97 -3.33
C ARG A 141 6.17 14.37 -2.57
N PRO A 142 7.35 14.19 -3.20
CA PRO A 142 8.56 13.84 -2.49
C PRO A 142 8.91 14.94 -1.48
N VAL A 143 9.16 14.55 -0.22
CA VAL A 143 9.57 15.49 0.85
C VAL A 143 10.96 15.21 1.37
N PHE A 144 11.45 13.98 1.20
CA PHE A 144 12.79 13.61 1.61
C PHE A 144 13.31 12.40 0.83
N VAL A 145 14.61 12.37 0.57
CA VAL A 145 15.30 11.21 -0.02
C VAL A 145 16.37 10.74 0.95
N LYS A 146 16.33 9.48 1.32
CA LYS A 146 17.38 8.79 2.08
C LYS A 146 18.27 8.04 1.09
N PRO A 147 19.45 8.57 0.76
CA PRO A 147 20.32 7.93 -0.23
C PRO A 147 20.90 6.64 0.35
N LYS A 148 21.05 5.62 -0.49
CA LYS A 148 21.66 4.33 -0.16
C LYS A 148 21.18 3.76 1.20
N CYS A 149 19.89 3.93 1.46
CA CYS A 149 19.30 3.65 2.77
C CYS A 149 19.05 2.15 3.00
N ARG A 150 18.83 1.39 1.92
CA ARG A 150 18.45 -0.01 2.03
C ARG A 150 19.09 -0.86 0.96
N LYS A 151 19.61 -2.03 1.35
CA LYS A 151 20.17 -3.01 0.43
C LYS A 151 19.08 -3.97 -0.02
N VAL A 152 18.88 -4.10 -1.34
CA VAL A 152 17.89 -4.99 -1.95
C VAL A 152 18.57 -5.71 -3.12
N GLY A 153 18.55 -7.05 -3.11
CA GLY A 153 19.18 -7.84 -4.16
C GLY A 153 20.70 -7.56 -4.33
N GLY A 154 21.37 -7.23 -3.21
CA GLY A 154 22.81 -6.90 -3.25
C GLY A 154 23.14 -5.43 -3.54
N GLU A 155 22.17 -4.63 -4.03
CA GLU A 155 22.37 -3.22 -4.39
C GLU A 155 21.79 -2.25 -3.36
N TRP A 156 22.50 -1.16 -3.09
CA TRP A 156 22.00 -0.09 -2.26
C TRP A 156 20.95 0.74 -3.01
N GLN A 157 19.81 0.98 -2.39
CA GLN A 157 18.68 1.70 -2.93
C GLN A 157 18.40 2.97 -2.13
N ASP A 158 18.02 4.03 -2.85
CA ASP A 158 17.48 5.23 -2.24
C ASP A 158 16.02 4.99 -1.85
N VAL A 159 15.63 5.49 -0.68
CA VAL A 159 14.24 5.52 -0.22
C VAL A 159 13.72 6.93 -0.31
N VAL A 160 12.66 7.12 -1.07
CA VAL A 160 11.95 8.39 -1.22
C VAL A 160 10.76 8.40 -0.26
N ILE A 161 10.71 9.39 0.61
CA ILE A 161 9.55 9.67 1.45
C ILE A 161 8.66 10.65 0.70
N MET A 162 7.40 10.28 0.53
CA MET A 162 6.40 11.13 -0.11
C MET A 162 5.30 11.48 0.89
N SER A 163 4.69 12.65 0.73
CA SER A 163 3.63 13.16 1.60
C SER A 163 2.46 13.71 0.79
N LEU A 164 1.26 13.57 1.36
CA LEU A 164 0.02 14.14 0.87
C LEU A 164 -0.76 14.76 2.04
N ASP A 165 -1.16 16.02 1.89
CA ASP A 165 -2.08 16.68 2.81
C ASP A 165 -3.52 16.34 2.40
N LEU A 166 -4.24 15.61 3.25
CA LEU A 166 -5.59 15.12 2.93
C LEU A 166 -6.67 16.21 2.78
N PRO A 167 -6.63 17.35 3.47
CA PRO A 167 -7.57 18.45 3.18
C PRO A 167 -7.57 18.88 1.72
N SER A 168 -6.42 18.87 1.07
CA SER A 168 -6.26 19.22 -0.36
C SER A 168 -6.55 18.06 -1.32
N PHE A 169 -6.69 16.84 -0.83
CA PHE A 169 -6.98 15.68 -1.65
C PHE A 169 -8.42 15.70 -2.18
N ASN A 170 -8.57 15.64 -3.49
CA ASN A 170 -9.86 15.58 -4.17
C ASN A 170 -10.06 14.19 -4.82
N PRO A 171 -10.96 13.34 -4.31
CA PRO A 171 -11.21 12.04 -4.90
C PRO A 171 -11.89 12.08 -6.27
N ALA A 172 -12.37 13.24 -6.73
CA ALA A 172 -12.98 13.38 -8.05
C ALA A 172 -11.94 13.55 -9.17
N GLN A 173 -10.71 13.91 -8.84
CA GLN A 173 -9.57 13.99 -9.77
C GLN A 173 -8.89 12.63 -9.89
#